data_fe0ab2522b37c18d5de63bd3fe3fb6b4
#
_entry.id   fe0ab2522b37c18d5de63bd3fe3fb6b4
#
_cell.length_a   1.000
_cell.length_b   1.000
_cell.length_c   1.000
_cell.angle_alpha   90.00
_cell.angle_beta   90.00
_cell.angle_gamma   90.00
#
_symmetry.space_group_name_H-M   'P 1'
#
loop_
_entity.id
_entity.type
_entity.pdbx_description
1 polymer ?
#
loop_
_entity_poly.entity_id
_entity_poly.type
_entity_poly.pdbx_seq_one_letter_code
_entity_poly.pdbx_strand_id
1 'polypeptide(L)'
;MKKQALITGATSGIGHATALRLAALGYDIFATGRRAERLAALKSAIEAQGGSCRTLCFDVRSEAECRKHLEPLDRVDLLLNNAGLAAGLEHIDQGSTADW
;
A
#
# COMPACT_ATOMS: atom_id res chain seq x y z
N MET A 1 5.76 18.15 -2.32
CA MET A 1 4.98 17.01 -2.78
C MET A 1 5.25 15.82 -1.92
N LYS A 2 4.23 15.18 -1.43
CA LYS A 2 4.43 14.05 -0.55
C LYS A 2 4.85 12.81 -1.33
N LYS A 3 5.69 12.02 -0.75
CA LYS A 3 6.04 10.74 -1.33
C LYS A 3 4.92 9.74 -1.09
N GLN A 4 4.81 8.77 -1.97
CA GLN A 4 3.75 7.78 -1.92
C GLN A 4 4.31 6.41 -1.64
N ALA A 5 3.73 5.72 -0.68
CA ALA A 5 4.12 4.36 -0.32
C ALA A 5 2.98 3.40 -0.57
N LEU A 6 3.28 2.31 -1.26
CA LEU A 6 2.31 1.25 -1.49
C LEU A 6 2.67 0.07 -0.59
N ILE A 7 1.72 -0.37 0.23
CA ILE A 7 1.96 -1.45 1.17
C ILE A 7 1.00 -2.58 0.88
N THR A 8 1.52 -3.73 0.50
CA THR A 8 0.69 -4.90 0.30
C THR A 8 0.56 -5.65 1.61
N GLY A 9 -0.56 -6.30 1.83
CA GLY A 9 -0.80 -6.99 3.08
C GLY A 9 -0.89 -6.05 4.26
N ALA A 10 -1.44 -4.88 4.05
CA ALA A 10 -1.46 -3.84 5.06
C ALA A 10 -2.36 -4.17 6.25
N THR A 11 -3.18 -5.22 6.12
CA THR A 11 -4.06 -5.61 7.22
C THR A 11 -3.37 -6.55 8.20
N SER A 12 -2.17 -7.04 7.89
CA SER A 12 -1.44 -7.89 8.84
C SER A 12 -0.76 -7.00 9.87
N GLY A 13 -0.31 -7.61 10.97
CA GLY A 13 0.29 -6.84 12.04
C GLY A 13 1.46 -5.98 11.61
N ILE A 14 2.40 -6.56 10.85
CA ILE A 14 3.58 -5.82 10.42
C ILE A 14 3.21 -4.76 9.38
N GLY A 15 2.38 -5.12 8.41
CA GLY A 15 1.98 -4.17 7.39
C GLY A 15 1.21 -2.99 7.97
N HIS A 16 0.33 -3.28 8.92
CA HIS A 16 -0.47 -2.25 9.58
C HIS A 16 0.44 -1.27 10.34
N ALA A 17 1.35 -1.80 11.14
CA ALA A 17 2.25 -0.97 11.92
C ALA A 17 3.16 -0.13 11.03
N THR A 18 3.64 -0.72 9.93
CA THR A 18 4.51 -0.01 9.01
C THR A 18 3.76 1.11 8.30
N ALA A 19 2.50 0.85 7.92
CA ALA A 19 1.69 1.88 7.28
C ALA A 19 1.51 3.09 8.19
N LEU A 20 1.22 2.84 9.47
CA LEU A 20 1.08 3.92 10.42
C LEU A 20 2.37 4.71 10.58
N ARG A 21 3.49 4.01 10.61
CA ARG A 21 4.78 4.67 10.78
C ARG A 21 5.14 5.52 9.57
N LEU A 22 4.93 4.99 8.36
CA LEU A 22 5.24 5.74 7.16
C LEU A 22 4.33 6.95 7.01
N ALA A 23 3.07 6.80 7.40
CA ALA A 23 2.17 7.94 7.38
C ALA A 23 2.65 9.04 8.32
N ALA A 24 3.15 8.64 9.49
CA ALA A 24 3.67 9.60 10.46
C ALA A 24 4.91 10.30 9.92
N LEU A 25 5.65 9.66 9.01
CA LEU A 25 6.82 10.24 8.40
C LEU A 25 6.48 11.12 7.19
N GLY A 26 5.21 11.25 6.86
CA GLY A 26 4.79 12.15 5.80
C GLY A 26 4.46 11.49 4.48
N TYR A 27 4.44 10.16 4.42
CA TYR A 27 4.07 9.49 3.19
C TYR A 27 2.56 9.44 3.03
N ASP A 28 2.11 9.57 1.79
CA ASP A 28 0.74 9.21 1.45
C ASP A 28 0.72 7.70 1.26
N ILE A 29 -0.23 7.02 1.87
CA ILE A 29 -0.25 5.57 1.92
C ILE A 29 -1.29 5.00 0.96
N PHE A 30 -0.87 4.03 0.15
CA PHE A 30 -1.80 3.17 -0.58
C PHE A 30 -1.73 1.82 0.10
N ALA A 31 -2.82 1.40 0.72
CA ALA A 31 -2.85 0.18 1.49
C ALA A 31 -3.71 -0.86 0.78
N THR A 32 -3.15 -2.04 0.54
CA THR A 32 -3.91 -3.12 -0.09
C THR A 32 -4.14 -4.25 0.89
N GLY A 33 -5.23 -4.93 0.73
CA GLY A 33 -5.55 -6.08 1.55
C GLY A 33 -6.85 -6.69 1.06
N ARG A 34 -7.22 -7.84 1.63
CA ARG A 34 -8.44 -8.51 1.23
C ARG A 34 -9.61 -8.26 2.16
N ARG A 35 -9.38 -7.60 3.28
CA ARG A 35 -10.42 -7.38 4.27
C ARG A 35 -10.76 -5.92 4.36
N ALA A 36 -11.89 -5.56 3.78
CA ALA A 36 -12.28 -4.17 3.66
C ALA A 36 -12.40 -3.49 5.02
N GLU A 37 -12.93 -4.20 6.01
CA GLU A 37 -13.13 -3.58 7.32
C GLU A 37 -11.80 -3.27 8.00
N ARG A 38 -10.77 -4.09 7.77
CA ARG A 38 -9.46 -3.82 8.35
C ARG A 38 -8.76 -2.68 7.63
N LEU A 39 -8.95 -2.60 6.32
CA LEU A 39 -8.41 -1.48 5.57
C LEU A 39 -9.07 -0.17 6.01
N ALA A 40 -10.37 -0.21 6.26
CA ALA A 40 -11.07 0.98 6.72
C ALA A 40 -10.56 1.42 8.09
N ALA A 41 -10.30 0.46 8.98
CA ALA A 41 -9.77 0.78 10.29
C ALA A 41 -8.37 1.41 10.19
N LEU A 42 -7.53 0.88 9.29
CA LEU A 42 -6.21 1.44 9.07
C LEU A 42 -6.30 2.86 8.52
N LYS A 43 -7.17 3.06 7.56
CA LYS A 43 -7.35 4.39 6.98
C LYS A 43 -7.79 5.38 8.05
N SER A 44 -8.74 5.00 8.90
CA SER A 44 -9.19 5.87 9.98
C SER A 44 -8.06 6.19 10.93
N ALA A 45 -7.24 5.22 11.26
CA ALA A 45 -6.12 5.45 12.18
C ALA A 45 -5.09 6.40 11.57
N ILE A 46 -4.82 6.26 10.28
CA ILE A 46 -3.87 7.15 9.61
C ILE A 46 -4.43 8.57 9.55
N GLU A 47 -5.70 8.69 9.22
CA GLU A 47 -6.31 10.01 9.12
C GLU A 47 -6.42 10.68 10.49
N ALA A 48 -6.60 9.89 11.54
CA ALA A 48 -6.68 10.42 12.88
C ALA A 48 -5.37 11.07 13.32
N GLN A 49 -4.25 10.64 12.75
CA GLN A 49 -2.97 11.28 13.07
C GLN A 49 -2.55 12.29 11.99
N GLY A 50 -3.48 12.69 11.16
CA GLY A 50 -3.21 13.74 10.19
C GLY A 50 -2.64 13.27 8.87
N GLY A 51 -2.60 11.96 8.64
CA GLY A 51 -2.06 11.42 7.42
C GLY A 51 -3.11 11.20 6.34
N SER A 52 -2.69 10.62 5.24
CA SER A 52 -3.55 10.33 4.12
C SER A 52 -3.39 8.87 3.71
N CYS A 53 -4.49 8.19 3.51
CA CYS A 53 -4.47 6.78 3.14
C CYS A 53 -5.58 6.49 2.14
N ARG A 54 -5.21 5.76 1.08
CA ARG A 54 -6.18 5.26 0.13
C ARG A 54 -6.12 3.74 0.20
N THR A 55 -7.27 3.11 0.28
CA THR A 55 -7.32 1.66 0.41
C THR A 55 -7.71 1.03 -0.92
N LEU A 56 -7.11 -0.13 -1.18
CA LEU A 56 -7.38 -0.90 -2.39
C LEU A 56 -7.67 -2.34 -1.93
N CYS A 57 -8.93 -2.72 -1.95
CA CYS A 57 -9.32 -4.02 -1.42
C CYS A 57 -9.34 -5.05 -2.55
N PHE A 58 -8.30 -5.85 -2.62
CA PHE A 58 -8.20 -6.91 -3.61
C PHE A 58 -7.12 -7.89 -3.19
N ASP A 59 -7.04 -9.01 -3.92
CA ASP A 59 -6.05 -10.03 -3.62
C ASP A 59 -4.83 -9.81 -4.52
N VAL A 60 -3.69 -9.43 -3.93
CA VAL A 60 -2.48 -9.15 -4.70
C VAL A 60 -1.88 -10.39 -5.36
N ARG A 61 -2.38 -11.58 -5.01
CA ARG A 61 -1.93 -12.79 -5.71
C ARG A 61 -2.55 -12.91 -7.10
N SER A 62 -3.57 -12.14 -7.38
CA SER A 62 -4.21 -12.16 -8.68
C SER A 62 -3.55 -11.12 -9.58
N GLU A 63 -2.92 -11.56 -10.66
CA GLU A 63 -2.26 -10.64 -11.57
C GLU A 63 -3.27 -9.67 -12.20
N ALA A 64 -4.45 -10.17 -12.55
CA ALA A 64 -5.46 -9.32 -13.16
C ALA A 64 -5.91 -8.23 -12.21
N GLU A 65 -6.11 -8.57 -10.94
CA GLU A 65 -6.53 -7.58 -9.96
C GLU A 65 -5.41 -6.57 -9.69
N CYS A 66 -4.17 -7.03 -9.67
CA CYS A 66 -3.05 -6.12 -9.49
C CYS A 66 -3.01 -5.10 -10.61
N ARG A 67 -3.17 -5.53 -11.85
CA ARG A 67 -3.16 -4.60 -12.97
C ARG A 67 -4.31 -3.61 -12.88
N LYS A 68 -5.50 -4.12 -12.54
CA LYS A 68 -6.67 -3.29 -12.48
C LYS A 68 -6.54 -2.18 -11.45
N HIS A 69 -6.00 -2.51 -10.29
CA HIS A 69 -5.97 -1.57 -9.17
C HIS A 69 -4.68 -0.77 -9.09
N LEU A 70 -3.58 -1.31 -9.58
CA LEU A 70 -2.28 -0.68 -9.35
C LEU A 70 -1.71 0.05 -10.55
N GLU A 71 -2.03 -0.39 -11.75
CA GLU A 71 -1.55 0.32 -12.93
C GLU A 71 -1.97 1.78 -13.00
N PRO A 72 -3.16 2.15 -12.54
CA PRO A 72 -3.54 3.55 -12.57
C PRO A 72 -2.73 4.45 -11.65
N LEU A 73 -1.95 3.88 -10.74
CA LEU A 73 -1.17 4.71 -9.84
C LEU A 73 -0.02 5.34 -10.61
N ASP A 74 0.07 6.66 -10.56
CA ASP A 74 1.08 7.36 -11.33
C ASP A 74 2.46 7.18 -10.80
N ARG A 75 2.61 7.09 -9.51
CA ARG A 75 3.92 7.07 -8.91
C ARG A 75 3.88 6.35 -7.57
N VAL A 76 4.87 5.52 -7.36
CA VAL A 76 5.06 4.88 -6.06
C VAL A 76 6.54 5.07 -5.71
N ASP A 77 6.80 5.80 -4.66
CA ASP A 77 8.17 6.08 -4.23
C ASP A 77 8.73 4.95 -3.37
N LEU A 78 7.89 4.24 -2.68
CA LEU A 78 8.31 3.15 -1.82
C LEU A 78 7.29 2.02 -1.92
N LEU A 79 7.76 0.83 -2.19
CA LEU A 79 6.90 -0.35 -2.22
C LEU A 79 7.33 -1.30 -1.11
N LEU A 80 6.40 -1.60 -0.21
CA LEU A 80 6.62 -2.60 0.81
C LEU A 80 5.76 -3.80 0.49
N ASN A 81 6.41 -4.87 0.04
CA ASN A 81 5.69 -6.07 -0.35
C ASN A 81 5.55 -7.02 0.84
N ASN A 82 4.66 -6.70 1.74
CA ASN A 82 4.45 -7.46 2.95
C ASN A 82 3.59 -8.69 2.73
N ALA A 83 2.87 -8.76 1.63
CA ALA A 83 2.05 -9.91 1.32
C ALA A 83 2.82 -10.99 0.54
N GLY A 84 4.07 -10.77 0.28
CA GLY A 84 4.85 -11.69 -0.51
C GLY A 84 4.82 -11.31 -1.98
N LEU A 85 5.40 -12.15 -2.82
CA LEU A 85 5.47 -11.84 -4.23
C LEU A 85 4.09 -11.74 -4.83
N ALA A 86 3.87 -10.72 -5.60
CA ALA A 86 2.63 -10.56 -6.33
C ALA A 86 2.95 -10.30 -7.79
N ALA A 87 2.34 -11.07 -8.67
CA ALA A 87 2.53 -10.87 -10.10
C ALA A 87 2.01 -9.48 -10.45
N GLY A 88 2.69 -8.81 -11.30
CA GLY A 88 2.24 -7.49 -11.73
C GLY A 88 2.82 -6.33 -10.97
N LEU A 89 3.37 -6.56 -9.81
CA LEU A 89 3.95 -5.44 -9.05
C LEU A 89 5.19 -4.88 -9.74
N GLU A 90 5.88 -5.68 -10.49
CA GLU A 90 7.05 -5.17 -11.19
C GLU A 90 6.69 -4.12 -12.22
N HIS A 91 5.43 -4.04 -12.60
CA HIS A 91 5.01 -3.02 -13.54
C HIS A 91 4.81 -1.66 -12.88
N ILE A 92 4.88 -1.61 -11.57
CA ILE A 92 4.69 -0.39 -10.89
C ILE A 92 5.98 0.26 -10.56
N ASP A 93 7.04 -0.43 -10.68
CA ASP A 93 8.28 0.08 -10.23
C ASP A 93 8.68 1.27 -10.96
N GLN A 94 8.91 2.31 -10.36
CA GLN A 94 9.34 3.51 -10.92
C GLN A 94 10.70 3.86 -10.40
N GLY A 95 11.43 2.94 -10.21
CA GLY A 95 12.72 3.19 -9.75
C GLY A 95 12.92 3.12 -8.33
N SER A 96 12.05 2.65 -7.70
CA SER A 96 12.21 2.66 -6.43
C SER A 96 12.56 1.54 -5.88
N THR A 97 12.96 0.97 -5.52
CA THR A 97 13.03 0.30 -4.62
C THR A 97 13.03 -0.80 -4.44
N ALA A 98 13.69 -1.19 -4.57
CA ALA A 98 13.87 -2.32 -4.51
C ALA A 98 14.13 -2.98 -3.40
N ASP A 99 14.05 -2.56 -2.45
CA ASP A 99 14.35 -3.23 -1.38
C ASP A 99 13.44 -4.11 -0.93
N TRP A 100 12.81 -4.77 -1.53
CA TRP A 100 11.84 -5.71 -1.06
C TRP A 100 12.18 -7.11 -1.51
#